data_7d69723c651f6b521b4a07781684ce16
#
_entry.id   7d69723c651f6b521b4a07781684ce16
#
_cell.length_a   1.000
_cell.length_b   1.000
_cell.length_c   1.000
_cell.angle_alpha   90.00
_cell.angle_beta   90.00
_cell.angle_gamma   90.00
#
_symmetry.space_group_name_H-M   'P 1'
#
loop_
_entity.id
_entity.type
_entity.pdbx_description
1 polymer ?
#
loop_
_entity_poly.entity_id
_entity_poly.type
_entity_poly.pdbx_seq_one_letter_code
_entity_poly.pdbx_strand_id
1 'polypeptide(L)'
;MISLAACFYSPEDYATLLEISKDRNKMCDTYEDWLVQFMKMKTSLEEENVTVTPVRINLDALSKFCKDNNLKNTGEARSKYASHLAAQLNKIDVALKLNNDNDPIRFN
;
A
#
# COMPACT_ATOMS: atom_id res chain seq x y z
N MET A 1 -10.94 15.89 2.50
CA MET A 1 -10.50 14.73 3.29
C MET A 1 -9.18 14.21 2.75
N ILE A 2 -8.25 13.92 3.63
CA ILE A 2 -6.94 13.40 3.26
C ILE A 2 -6.98 11.88 3.24
N SER A 3 -6.39 11.29 2.22
CA SER A 3 -6.29 9.83 2.09
C SER A 3 -4.84 9.40 2.04
N LEU A 4 -4.53 8.29 2.68
CA LEU A 4 -3.21 7.70 2.68
C LEU A 4 -3.30 6.25 2.24
N ALA A 5 -2.50 5.86 1.24
CA ALA A 5 -2.35 4.47 0.86
C ALA A 5 -1.29 3.82 1.73
N ALA A 6 -1.60 2.65 2.27
CA ALA A 6 -0.66 1.92 3.13
C ALA A 6 -0.53 0.48 2.65
N CYS A 7 0.70 -0.01 2.61
CA CYS A 7 0.98 -1.39 2.20
C CYS A 7 0.30 -2.37 3.14
N PHE A 8 -0.34 -3.38 2.58
CA PHE A 8 -0.97 -4.45 3.33
C PHE A 8 -0.49 -5.80 2.81
N TYR A 9 -0.28 -6.76 3.69
CA TYR A 9 0.31 -8.06 3.37
C TYR A 9 -0.52 -9.20 3.93
N SER A 10 -0.52 -10.34 3.22
CA SER A 10 -0.98 -11.60 3.79
C SER A 10 0.09 -12.14 4.74
N PRO A 11 -0.24 -13.13 5.60
CA PRO A 11 0.79 -13.75 6.46
C PRO A 11 1.96 -14.32 5.67
N GLU A 12 1.68 -14.96 4.53
CA GLU A 12 2.72 -15.55 3.67
C GLU A 12 3.61 -14.48 3.07
N ASP A 13 2.99 -13.41 2.57
CA ASP A 13 3.74 -12.31 1.97
C ASP A 13 4.59 -11.58 3.00
N TYR A 14 4.09 -11.44 4.23
CA TYR A 14 4.86 -10.80 5.28
C TYR A 14 6.11 -11.59 5.63
N ALA A 15 6.01 -12.92 5.68
CA ALA A 15 7.16 -13.78 5.93
C ALA A 15 8.24 -13.58 4.86
N THR A 16 7.84 -13.53 3.60
CA THR A 16 8.77 -13.26 2.50
C THR A 16 9.34 -11.84 2.58
N LEU A 17 8.50 -10.87 2.93
CA LEU A 17 8.93 -9.48 3.08
C LEU A 17 10.03 -9.35 4.12
N LEU A 18 9.94 -10.06 5.24
CA LEU A 18 10.97 -10.05 6.26
C LEU A 18 12.31 -10.55 5.72
N GLU A 19 12.30 -11.52 4.80
CA GLU A 19 13.52 -12.06 4.21
C GLU A 19 14.20 -11.09 3.25
N ILE A 20 13.42 -10.30 2.51
CA ILE A 20 13.96 -9.46 1.43
C ILE A 20 14.16 -8.00 1.85
N SER A 21 13.70 -7.60 3.03
CA SER A 21 13.77 -6.21 3.49
C SER A 21 15.14 -5.87 4.07
N LYS A 22 15.62 -4.66 3.77
CA LYS A 22 16.91 -4.18 4.29
C LYS A 22 16.78 -3.54 5.67
N ASP A 23 15.56 -3.21 6.08
CA ASP A 23 15.27 -2.62 7.40
C ASP A 23 14.64 -3.64 8.36
N ARG A 24 15.03 -4.90 8.24
CA ARG A 24 14.47 -6.01 9.02
C ARG A 24 14.46 -5.73 10.51
N ASN A 25 15.48 -5.05 11.02
CA ASN A 25 15.60 -4.74 12.45
C ASN A 25 14.57 -3.70 12.93
N LYS A 26 13.89 -3.03 12.02
CA LYS A 26 12.83 -2.07 12.35
C LYS A 26 11.44 -2.64 12.15
N MET A 27 11.34 -3.89 11.73
CA MET A 27 10.08 -4.54 11.41
C MET A 27 9.63 -5.46 12.54
N CYS A 28 8.33 -5.67 12.67
CA CYS A 28 7.79 -6.62 13.63
C CYS A 28 8.20 -8.04 13.25
N ASP A 29 8.50 -8.87 14.25
CA ASP A 29 8.97 -10.24 14.01
C ASP A 29 7.85 -11.17 13.54
N THR A 30 6.61 -10.87 13.92
CA THR A 30 5.45 -11.70 13.56
C THR A 30 4.43 -10.89 12.78
N TYR A 31 3.66 -11.60 11.96
CA TYR A 31 2.56 -11.00 11.23
C TYR A 31 1.51 -10.40 12.18
N GLU A 32 1.22 -11.11 13.26
CA GLU A 32 0.23 -10.66 14.24
C GLU A 32 0.62 -9.33 14.85
N ASP A 33 1.89 -9.17 15.23
CA ASP A 33 2.40 -7.93 15.78
C ASP A 33 2.35 -6.81 14.74
N TRP A 34 2.70 -7.12 13.50
CA TRP A 34 2.61 -6.16 12.40
C TRP A 34 1.17 -5.70 12.21
N LEU A 35 0.22 -6.64 12.21
CA LEU A 35 -1.19 -6.33 12.00
C LEU A 35 -1.72 -5.41 13.12
N VAL A 36 -1.34 -5.68 14.36
CA VAL A 36 -1.72 -4.82 15.50
C VAL A 36 -1.19 -3.40 15.28
N GLN A 37 0.07 -3.25 14.87
CA GLN A 37 0.66 -1.94 14.61
C GLN A 37 -0.05 -1.24 13.43
N PHE A 38 -0.37 -1.98 12.38
CA PHE A 38 -1.11 -1.43 11.25
C PHE A 38 -2.46 -0.89 11.69
N MET A 39 -3.21 -1.65 12.49
CA MET A 39 -4.53 -1.23 12.96
C MET A 39 -4.45 -0.03 13.90
N LYS A 40 -3.42 0.04 14.73
CA LYS A 40 -3.19 1.22 15.59
C LYS A 40 -2.93 2.46 14.75
N MET A 41 -2.08 2.34 13.75
CA MET A 41 -1.77 3.44 12.83
C MET A 41 -3.03 3.90 12.12
N LYS A 42 -3.82 2.97 11.59
CA LYS A 42 -5.05 3.27 10.87
C LYS A 42 -6.03 4.02 11.77
N THR A 43 -6.25 3.53 12.98
CA THR A 43 -7.16 4.16 13.95
C THR A 43 -6.70 5.57 14.30
N SER A 44 -5.41 5.75 14.59
CA SER A 44 -4.86 7.06 14.95
C SER A 44 -5.04 8.08 13.83
N LEU A 45 -4.77 7.68 12.60
CA LEU A 45 -4.91 8.58 11.46
C LEU A 45 -6.37 8.91 11.18
N GLU A 46 -7.26 7.93 11.31
CA GLU A 46 -8.69 8.17 11.10
C GLU A 46 -9.29 9.09 12.15
N GLU A 47 -8.78 9.07 13.37
CA GLU A 47 -9.15 10.04 14.39
C GLU A 47 -8.77 11.48 14.00
N GLU A 48 -7.75 11.62 13.16
CA GLU A 48 -7.31 12.93 12.66
C GLU A 48 -7.91 13.23 11.28
N ASN A 49 -8.96 12.53 10.89
CA ASN A 49 -9.65 12.69 9.60
C ASN A 49 -8.80 12.33 8.39
N VAL A 50 -7.84 11.42 8.57
CA VAL A 50 -7.07 10.85 7.47
C VAL A 50 -7.60 9.44 7.20
N THR A 51 -8.13 9.22 6.01
CA THR A 51 -8.60 7.89 5.59
C THR A 51 -7.40 7.05 5.19
N VAL A 52 -7.28 5.86 5.77
CA VAL A 52 -6.20 4.92 5.42
C VAL A 52 -6.77 3.83 4.53
N THR A 53 -6.25 3.70 3.33
CA THR A 53 -6.65 2.69 2.36
C THR A 53 -5.59 1.61 2.30
N PRO A 54 -5.89 0.38 2.76
CA PRO A 54 -4.94 -0.73 2.62
C PRO A 54 -4.78 -1.10 1.14
N VAL A 55 -3.54 -1.25 0.71
CA VAL A 55 -3.23 -1.64 -0.66
C VAL A 55 -2.42 -2.93 -0.60
N ARG A 56 -2.98 -4.01 -1.11
CA ARG A 56 -2.27 -5.28 -1.13
C ARG A 56 -1.10 -5.20 -2.11
N ILE A 57 0.07 -5.59 -1.65
CA ILE A 57 1.32 -5.44 -2.39
C ILE A 57 1.73 -6.77 -3.00
N ASN A 58 2.04 -6.75 -4.28
CA ASN A 58 2.74 -7.85 -4.95
C ASN A 58 4.24 -7.66 -4.70
N LEU A 59 4.89 -8.63 -4.07
CA LEU A 59 6.29 -8.48 -3.67
C LEU A 59 7.26 -8.43 -4.85
N ASP A 60 6.95 -9.16 -5.94
CA ASP A 60 7.80 -9.11 -7.13
C ASP A 60 7.74 -7.73 -7.78
N ALA A 61 6.54 -7.16 -7.84
CA ALA A 61 6.36 -5.81 -8.37
C ALA A 61 7.04 -4.77 -7.48
N LEU A 62 6.97 -4.94 -6.17
CA LEU A 62 7.67 -4.07 -5.22
C LEU A 62 9.19 -4.13 -5.44
N SER A 63 9.72 -5.34 -5.58
CA SER A 63 11.17 -5.53 -5.82
C SER A 63 11.60 -4.88 -7.11
N LYS A 64 10.79 -5.01 -8.16
CA LYS A 64 11.05 -4.35 -9.44
C LYS A 64 11.02 -2.83 -9.31
N PHE A 65 10.03 -2.30 -8.60
CA PHE A 65 9.94 -0.87 -8.36
C PHE A 65 11.19 -0.33 -7.65
N CYS A 66 11.64 -1.04 -6.61
CA CYS A 66 12.84 -0.65 -5.88
C CYS A 66 14.06 -0.67 -6.79
N LYS A 67 14.22 -1.71 -7.59
CA LYS A 67 15.33 -1.84 -8.52
C LYS A 67 15.32 -0.73 -9.58
N ASP A 68 14.17 -0.48 -10.17
CA ASP A 68 14.02 0.52 -11.24
C ASP A 68 14.27 1.93 -10.74
N ASN A 69 14.07 2.19 -9.45
CA ASN A 69 14.23 3.50 -8.84
C ASN A 69 15.47 3.61 -7.95
N ASN A 70 16.36 2.62 -7.99
CA ASN A 70 17.58 2.57 -7.17
C ASN A 70 17.30 2.72 -5.68
N LEU A 71 16.23 2.07 -5.21
CA LEU A 71 15.82 2.10 -3.81
C LEU A 71 16.11 0.76 -3.15
N LYS A 72 16.46 0.81 -1.87
CA LYS A 72 16.53 -0.39 -1.04
C LYS A 72 15.11 -0.69 -0.54
N ASN A 73 14.81 -1.96 -0.31
CA ASN A 73 13.49 -2.36 0.21
C ASN A 73 13.41 -2.00 1.69
N THR A 74 12.94 -0.82 1.98
CA THR A 74 12.75 -0.26 3.32
C THR A 74 11.32 0.26 3.45
N GLY A 75 10.94 0.64 4.67
CA GLY A 75 9.63 1.25 4.92
C GLY A 75 9.36 2.46 4.04
N GLU A 76 10.38 3.29 3.84
CA GLU A 76 10.25 4.46 2.96
C GLU A 76 9.95 4.06 1.52
N ALA A 77 10.67 3.07 0.99
CA ALA A 77 10.44 2.59 -0.38
C ALA A 77 9.06 1.96 -0.52
N ARG A 78 8.63 1.19 0.48
CA ARG A 78 7.31 0.57 0.47
C ARG A 78 6.20 1.60 0.50
N SER A 79 6.36 2.67 1.27
CA SER A 79 5.39 3.78 1.29
C SER A 79 5.33 4.50 -0.06
N LYS A 80 6.47 4.72 -0.69
CA LYS A 80 6.52 5.32 -2.04
C LYS A 80 5.80 4.44 -3.05
N TYR A 81 5.99 3.13 -2.96
CA TYR A 81 5.33 2.20 -3.87
C TYR A 81 3.82 2.21 -3.67
N ALA A 82 3.35 2.20 -2.43
CA ALA A 82 1.92 2.27 -2.13
C ALA A 82 1.29 3.54 -2.72
N SER A 83 1.97 4.68 -2.57
CA SER A 83 1.49 5.95 -3.14
C SER A 83 1.46 5.91 -4.67
N HIS A 84 2.48 5.28 -5.28
CA HIS A 84 2.55 5.12 -6.73
C HIS A 84 1.36 4.28 -7.24
N LEU A 85 1.06 3.17 -6.58
CA LEU A 85 -0.08 2.32 -6.94
C LEU A 85 -1.40 3.07 -6.79
N ALA A 86 -1.57 3.80 -5.70
CA ALA A 86 -2.79 4.57 -5.46
C ALA A 86 -3.00 5.62 -6.55
N ALA A 87 -1.94 6.30 -6.98
CA ALA A 87 -2.01 7.28 -8.05
C ALA A 87 -2.41 6.63 -9.39
N GLN A 88 -1.88 5.44 -9.68
CA GLN A 88 -2.24 4.71 -10.89
C GLN A 88 -3.69 4.26 -10.87
N LEU A 89 -4.17 3.75 -9.74
CA LEU A 89 -5.57 3.35 -9.60
C LEU A 89 -6.50 4.53 -9.78
N ASN A 90 -6.15 5.70 -9.23
CA ASN A 90 -6.93 6.90 -9.40
C ASN A 90 -7.00 7.34 -10.87
N LYS A 91 -5.90 7.24 -11.60
CA LYS A 91 -5.88 7.55 -13.04
C LYS A 91 -6.79 6.62 -13.83
N ILE A 92 -6.76 5.33 -13.52
CA ILE A 92 -7.62 4.36 -14.18
C ILE A 92 -9.08 4.67 -13.87
N ASP A 93 -9.41 4.96 -12.63
CA ASP A 93 -10.76 5.27 -12.21
C ASP A 93 -11.31 6.51 -12.93
N VAL A 94 -10.51 7.56 -13.01
CA VAL A 94 -10.88 8.78 -13.72
C VAL A 94 -11.09 8.49 -15.21
N ALA A 95 -10.20 7.73 -15.84
CA ALA A 95 -10.33 7.37 -17.25
C ALA A 95 -11.62 6.57 -17.50
N LEU A 96 -11.94 5.63 -16.63
CA LEU A 96 -13.17 4.84 -16.74
C LEU A 96 -14.40 5.74 -16.61
N LYS A 97 -14.38 6.68 -15.68
CA LYS A 97 -15.49 7.63 -15.50
C LYS A 97 -15.69 8.50 -16.74
N LEU A 98 -14.61 8.98 -17.33
CA LEU A 98 -14.70 9.80 -18.55
C LEU A 98 -15.24 9.00 -19.72
N ASN A 99 -14.84 7.76 -19.86
CA ASN A 99 -15.29 6.91 -20.95
C ASN A 99 -16.74 6.48 -20.80
N ASN A 100 -17.28 6.55 -19.59
CA ASN A 100 -18.57 5.98 -19.26
C ASN A 100 -19.55 7.01 -18.69
N ASP A 101 -19.37 8.25 -19.04
CA ASP A 101 -20.17 9.37 -18.56
C ASP A 101 -21.67 9.14 -18.69
N ASN A 102 -22.10 8.50 -19.77
CA ASN A 102 -23.50 8.32 -20.08
C ASN A 102 -24.07 6.99 -19.60
N ASP A 103 -23.30 6.25 -18.82
CA ASP A 103 -23.74 4.96 -18.32
C ASP A 103 -23.53 4.88 -16.80
N PRO A 104 -24.53 5.30 -16.03
CA PRO A 104 -24.40 5.40 -14.58
C PRO A 104 -24.38 4.05 -13.87
N ILE A 105 -24.73 2.98 -14.56
CA ILE A 105 -24.86 1.67 -13.89
C ILE A 105 -23.57 0.88 -13.81
N ARG A 106 -22.59 1.27 -14.58
CA ARG A 106 -21.41 0.42 -14.74
C ARG A 106 -20.56 0.28 -13.49
N PHE A 107 -20.65 1.20 -12.55
CA PHE A 107 -19.84 1.17 -11.33
C PHE A 107 -20.63 0.81 -10.10
N ASN A 108 -21.80 0.32 -10.30
CA ASN A 108 -22.66 -0.03 -9.18
C ASN A 108 -22.48 -1.47 -8.79
#